data_fbcb8a77e7fd3439b76c083aa8890012
#
_entry.id   fbcb8a77e7fd3439b76c083aa8890012
#
_cell.length_a   1.000
_cell.length_b   1.000
_cell.length_c   1.000
_cell.angle_alpha   90.00
_cell.angle_beta   90.00
_cell.angle_gamma   90.00
#
_symmetry.space_group_name_H-M   'P 1'
#
loop_
_entity.id
_entity.type
_entity.pdbx_description
1 polymer ?
#
loop_
_entity_poly.entity_id
_entity_poly.type
_entity_poly.pdbx_seq_one_letter_code
_entity_poly.pdbx_strand_id
1 'polypeptide(L)'
;MKRLLTIGLLACAFSTFAQENLTYQKPPKEILDLVDVELSPWVLMSEDQTQMVMVYRNFYKSIEELSQEELRLGGLRIDPKTNIGSRVTYFNKIEVKSVKTGMVTAISGLPEKARIANFGW
;
A
#
# COMPACT_ATOMS: atom_id res chain seq x y z
N MET A 1 -6.28 58.27 -16.92
CA MET A 1 -7.01 56.99 -16.79
C MET A 1 -6.19 55.78 -17.22
N LYS A 2 -5.57 55.74 -18.43
CA LYS A 2 -4.76 54.57 -18.87
C LYS A 2 -3.61 54.19 -17.93
N ARG A 3 -2.87 55.18 -17.39
CA ARG A 3 -1.73 54.93 -16.46
C ARG A 3 -2.17 54.34 -15.08
N LEU A 4 -3.34 54.70 -14.61
CA LEU A 4 -3.88 54.11 -13.37
C LEU A 4 -4.32 52.67 -13.56
N LEU A 5 -4.83 52.33 -14.74
CA LEU A 5 -5.23 50.96 -15.11
C LEU A 5 -4.00 50.04 -15.23
N THR A 6 -2.90 50.55 -15.78
CA THR A 6 -1.63 49.78 -15.88
C THR A 6 -1.00 49.50 -14.52
N ILE A 7 -1.05 50.45 -13.59
CA ILE A 7 -0.55 50.28 -12.19
C ILE A 7 -1.40 49.23 -11.45
N GLY A 8 -2.73 49.29 -11.61
CA GLY A 8 -3.63 48.31 -11.00
C GLY A 8 -3.39 46.88 -11.54
N LEU A 9 -3.14 46.72 -12.83
CA LEU A 9 -2.82 45.45 -13.45
C LEU A 9 -1.47 44.87 -12.97
N LEU A 10 -0.47 45.75 -12.78
CA LEU A 10 0.85 45.38 -12.27
C LEU A 10 0.78 44.93 -10.80
N ALA A 11 -0.05 45.57 -9.98
CA ALA A 11 -0.24 45.22 -8.57
C ALA A 11 -0.89 43.83 -8.38
N CYS A 12 -1.80 43.42 -9.30
CA CYS A 12 -2.41 42.09 -9.29
C CYS A 12 -1.41 40.96 -9.66
N ALA A 13 -0.34 41.25 -10.41
CA ALA A 13 0.63 40.24 -10.79
C ALA A 13 1.54 39.76 -9.64
N PHE A 14 1.63 40.53 -8.54
CA PHE A 14 2.43 40.16 -7.37
C PHE A 14 1.68 39.28 -6.35
N SER A 15 0.40 39.00 -6.56
CA SER A 15 -0.43 38.22 -5.64
C SER A 15 -0.37 36.70 -5.86
N THR A 16 0.47 36.20 -6.78
CA THR A 16 0.47 34.77 -7.16
C THR A 16 1.42 33.89 -6.33
N PHE A 17 1.96 34.36 -5.20
CA PHE A 17 2.77 33.53 -4.31
C PHE A 17 1.96 32.79 -3.24
N ALA A 18 0.79 32.27 -3.60
CA ALA A 18 -0.09 31.57 -2.66
C ALA A 18 -0.01 30.04 -2.73
N GLN A 19 1.12 29.47 -3.15
CA GLN A 19 1.38 28.06 -2.95
C GLN A 19 2.49 27.90 -1.92
N GLU A 20 2.10 27.91 -0.63
CA GLU A 20 2.96 27.31 0.39
C GLU A 20 3.21 25.86 -0.01
N ASN A 21 4.49 25.53 -0.18
CA ASN A 21 4.94 24.16 -0.33
C ASN A 21 4.74 23.46 1.03
N LEU A 22 3.49 23.09 1.34
CA LEU A 22 3.16 22.36 2.54
C LEU A 22 3.83 20.99 2.44
N THR A 23 4.98 20.86 3.07
CA THR A 23 5.58 19.56 3.31
C THR A 23 4.61 18.71 4.12
N TYR A 24 4.39 17.48 3.71
CA TYR A 24 3.59 16.50 4.45
C TYR A 24 4.00 16.51 5.93
N GLN A 25 3.11 16.94 6.79
CA GLN A 25 3.33 16.87 8.22
C GLN A 25 3.02 15.46 8.71
N LYS A 26 3.99 14.83 9.34
CA LYS A 26 3.74 13.57 10.02
C LYS A 26 2.95 13.83 11.30
N PRO A 27 1.91 13.05 11.60
CA PRO A 27 1.21 13.14 12.87
C PRO A 27 2.15 12.84 14.05
N PRO A 28 1.80 13.23 15.27
CA PRO A 28 2.54 12.86 16.48
C PRO A 28 2.78 11.35 16.56
N LYS A 29 3.88 10.95 17.21
CA LYS A 29 4.30 9.55 17.29
C LYS A 29 3.21 8.64 17.88
N GLU A 30 2.49 9.12 18.87
CA GLU A 30 1.41 8.41 19.56
C GLU A 30 0.27 8.03 18.59
N ILE A 31 -0.01 8.90 17.61
CA ILE A 31 -1.00 8.63 16.56
C ILE A 31 -0.43 7.67 15.51
N LEU A 32 0.85 7.85 15.13
CA LEU A 32 1.51 6.94 14.19
C LEU A 32 1.57 5.52 14.73
N ASP A 33 1.89 5.34 16.00
CA ASP A 33 1.98 4.03 16.65
C ASP A 33 0.62 3.30 16.68
N LEU A 34 -0.50 4.02 16.60
CA LEU A 34 -1.85 3.44 16.49
C LEU A 34 -2.24 3.07 15.06
N VAL A 35 -1.70 3.77 14.06
CA VAL A 35 -2.08 3.61 12.65
C VAL A 35 -1.12 2.69 11.91
N ASP A 36 0.18 2.75 12.25
CA ASP A 36 1.25 1.96 11.61
C ASP A 36 1.45 0.63 12.35
N VAL A 37 0.35 -0.12 12.51
CA VAL A 37 0.36 -1.42 13.18
C VAL A 37 0.44 -2.52 12.14
N GLU A 38 1.27 -3.52 12.41
CA GLU A 38 1.27 -4.74 11.60
C GLU A 38 -0.06 -5.49 11.79
N LEU A 39 -0.71 -5.82 10.67
CA LEU A 39 -1.95 -6.61 10.72
C LEU A 39 -1.68 -8.01 11.25
N SER A 40 -2.63 -8.53 12.02
CA SER A 40 -2.62 -9.94 12.37
C SER A 40 -2.55 -10.81 11.11
N PRO A 41 -1.70 -11.85 11.09
CA PRO A 41 -1.58 -12.73 9.94
C PRO A 41 -2.86 -13.49 9.68
N TRP A 42 -3.11 -13.79 8.42
CA TRP A 42 -4.09 -14.80 8.07
C TRP A 42 -3.48 -16.18 8.29
N VAL A 43 -4.22 -17.07 8.95
CA VAL A 43 -3.73 -18.39 9.38
C VAL A 43 -4.49 -19.50 8.65
N LEU A 44 -3.74 -20.44 8.08
CA LEU A 44 -4.24 -21.70 7.52
C LEU A 44 -3.60 -22.88 8.26
N MET A 45 -4.43 -23.77 8.73
CA MET A 45 -3.99 -25.00 9.40
C MET A 45 -3.75 -26.11 8.37
N SER A 46 -2.72 -26.93 8.57
CA SER A 46 -2.57 -28.19 7.84
C SER A 46 -3.69 -29.18 8.19
N GLU A 47 -3.97 -30.12 7.30
CA GLU A 47 -5.02 -31.14 7.52
C GLU A 47 -4.78 -31.97 8.78
N ASP A 48 -3.53 -32.27 9.09
CA ASP A 48 -3.10 -33.00 10.27
C ASP A 48 -3.01 -32.13 11.55
N GLN A 49 -3.28 -30.82 11.43
CA GLN A 49 -3.23 -29.81 12.50
C GLN A 49 -1.89 -29.69 13.21
N THR A 50 -0.80 -30.19 12.58
CA THR A 50 0.54 -30.12 13.17
C THR A 50 1.28 -28.82 12.83
N GLN A 51 0.89 -28.18 11.73
CA GLN A 51 1.50 -26.96 11.22
C GLN A 51 0.43 -25.91 10.87
N MET A 52 0.83 -24.65 10.91
CA MET A 52 0.04 -23.54 10.42
C MET A 52 0.89 -22.65 9.54
N VAL A 53 0.33 -22.20 8.42
CA VAL A 53 0.89 -21.14 7.59
C VAL A 53 0.29 -19.82 8.03
N MET A 54 1.16 -18.86 8.28
CA MET A 54 0.80 -17.48 8.60
C MET A 54 1.20 -16.61 7.42
N VAL A 55 0.26 -15.88 6.85
CA VAL A 55 0.51 -14.97 5.74
C VAL A 55 0.21 -13.55 6.16
N TYR A 56 1.11 -12.66 5.80
CA TYR A 56 1.07 -11.26 6.20
C TYR A 56 0.84 -10.36 5.00
N ARG A 57 0.19 -9.24 5.23
CA ARG A 57 -0.04 -8.20 4.22
C ARG A 57 0.10 -6.82 4.85
N ASN A 58 0.41 -5.84 4.04
CA ASN A 58 0.38 -4.45 4.47
C ASN A 58 -1.06 -3.99 4.68
N PHE A 59 -1.27 -3.09 5.63
CA PHE A 59 -2.58 -2.49 5.88
C PHE A 59 -3.06 -1.67 4.68
N TYR A 60 -2.17 -0.85 4.14
CA TYR A 60 -2.43 0.00 2.98
C TYR A 60 -1.60 -0.42 1.78
N LYS A 61 -2.17 -0.25 0.60
CA LYS A 61 -1.41 -0.35 -0.65
C LYS A 61 -0.43 0.82 -0.74
N SER A 62 0.75 0.56 -1.25
CA SER A 62 1.73 1.62 -1.51
C SER A 62 1.26 2.54 -2.65
N ILE A 63 1.81 3.76 -2.69
CA ILE A 63 1.57 4.69 -3.80
C ILE A 63 2.03 4.06 -5.13
N GLU A 64 3.12 3.29 -5.11
CA GLU A 64 3.62 2.53 -6.26
C GLU A 64 2.57 1.55 -6.80
N GLU A 65 1.86 0.83 -5.91
CA GLU A 65 0.78 -0.08 -6.32
C GLU A 65 -0.45 0.67 -6.84
N LEU A 66 -0.80 1.79 -6.22
CA LEU A 66 -1.97 2.59 -6.60
C LEU A 66 -1.76 3.36 -7.90
N SER A 67 -0.52 3.68 -8.27
CA SER A 67 -0.15 4.39 -9.49
C SER A 67 0.04 3.50 -10.71
N GLN A 68 -0.11 2.17 -10.57
CA GLN A 68 0.04 1.24 -11.69
C GLN A 68 -1.07 1.44 -12.73
N GLU A 69 -0.71 1.25 -13.99
CA GLU A 69 -1.65 1.32 -15.09
C GLU A 69 -2.73 0.23 -14.95
N GLU A 70 -3.99 0.63 -15.12
CA GLU A 70 -5.13 -0.28 -15.08
C GLU A 70 -5.89 -0.24 -16.40
N LEU A 71 -6.21 -1.39 -16.95
CA LEU A 71 -7.21 -1.52 -18.01
C LEU A 71 -8.61 -1.54 -17.39
N ARG A 72 -9.46 -0.64 -17.88
CA ARG A 72 -10.85 -0.52 -17.42
C ARG A 72 -11.78 -1.05 -18.50
N LEU A 73 -12.31 -2.25 -18.28
CA LEU A 73 -13.16 -2.96 -19.25
C LEU A 73 -14.49 -3.31 -18.59
N GLY A 74 -15.54 -2.56 -18.91
CA GLY A 74 -16.91 -2.88 -18.47
C GLY A 74 -17.08 -3.03 -16.95
N GLY A 75 -16.37 -2.22 -16.15
CA GLY A 75 -16.37 -2.31 -14.69
C GLY A 75 -15.25 -3.19 -14.10
N LEU A 76 -14.59 -4.00 -14.90
CA LEU A 76 -13.39 -4.73 -14.48
C LEU A 76 -12.18 -3.80 -14.48
N ARG A 77 -11.30 -4.00 -13.52
CA ARG A 77 -9.99 -3.35 -13.44
C ARG A 77 -8.92 -4.40 -13.48
N ILE A 78 -8.17 -4.42 -14.55
CA ILE A 78 -7.19 -5.47 -14.85
C ILE A 78 -5.80 -4.84 -14.91
N ASP A 79 -4.84 -5.47 -14.25
CA ASP A 79 -3.42 -5.16 -14.39
C ASP A 79 -2.94 -5.76 -15.73
N PRO A 80 -2.48 -4.93 -16.70
CA PRO A 80 -2.07 -5.40 -18.02
C PRO A 80 -0.81 -6.29 -17.99
N LYS A 81 -0.03 -6.25 -16.92
CA LYS A 81 1.20 -7.06 -16.78
C LYS A 81 0.90 -8.48 -16.32
N THR A 82 -0.07 -8.63 -15.45
CA THR A 82 -0.39 -9.92 -14.82
C THR A 82 -1.68 -10.54 -15.35
N ASN A 83 -2.50 -9.77 -16.07
CA ASN A 83 -3.84 -10.13 -16.55
C ASN A 83 -4.82 -10.57 -15.46
N ILE A 84 -4.57 -10.14 -14.22
CA ILE A 84 -5.48 -10.37 -13.08
C ILE A 84 -6.07 -9.05 -12.59
N GLY A 85 -7.04 -9.11 -11.69
CA GLY A 85 -7.65 -7.91 -11.13
C GLY A 85 -6.60 -7.01 -10.46
N SER A 86 -6.54 -5.74 -10.83
CA SER A 86 -5.59 -4.76 -10.27
C SER A 86 -5.83 -4.47 -8.78
N ARG A 87 -7.02 -4.81 -8.28
CA ARG A 87 -7.41 -4.60 -6.88
C ARG A 87 -7.24 -5.81 -5.97
N VAL A 88 -6.62 -6.87 -6.47
CA VAL A 88 -6.31 -8.05 -5.66
C VAL A 88 -5.41 -7.64 -4.48
N THR A 89 -5.72 -8.17 -3.32
CA THR A 89 -4.87 -8.02 -2.13
C THR A 89 -3.81 -9.12 -2.16
N TYR A 90 -2.55 -8.71 -2.11
CA TYR A 90 -1.41 -9.63 -2.07
C TYR A 90 -0.87 -9.76 -0.66
N PHE A 91 -0.33 -10.93 -0.37
CA PHE A 91 0.50 -11.17 0.80
C PHE A 91 1.97 -10.98 0.42
N ASN A 92 2.76 -10.49 1.34
CA ASN A 92 4.17 -10.13 1.14
C ASN A 92 5.14 -10.99 1.95
N LYS A 93 4.63 -11.72 2.94
CA LYS A 93 5.43 -12.57 3.82
C LYS A 93 4.65 -13.82 4.18
N ILE A 94 5.35 -14.96 4.22
CA ILE A 94 4.81 -16.25 4.66
C ILE A 94 5.72 -16.83 5.72
N GLU A 95 5.13 -17.35 6.77
CA GLU A 95 5.81 -18.09 7.82
C GLU A 95 5.06 -19.40 8.10
N VAL A 96 5.81 -20.43 8.47
CA VAL A 96 5.24 -21.70 8.93
C VAL A 96 5.52 -21.86 10.40
N LYS A 97 4.47 -22.14 11.18
CA LYS A 97 4.59 -22.37 12.61
C LYS A 97 4.18 -23.81 12.96
N SER A 98 5.04 -24.49 13.70
CA SER A 98 4.68 -25.77 14.29
C SER A 98 3.76 -25.56 15.48
N VAL A 99 2.60 -26.22 15.47
CA VAL A 99 1.61 -26.13 16.55
C VAL A 99 2.14 -26.70 17.85
N LYS A 100 2.87 -27.81 17.76
CA LYS A 100 3.39 -28.53 18.92
C LYS A 100 4.54 -27.81 19.63
N THR A 101 5.47 -27.27 18.84
CA THR A 101 6.69 -26.66 19.40
C THR A 101 6.60 -25.13 19.49
N GLY A 102 5.67 -24.51 18.79
CA GLY A 102 5.56 -23.06 18.66
C GLY A 102 6.66 -22.43 17.79
N MET A 103 7.56 -23.23 17.20
CA MET A 103 8.66 -22.75 16.37
C MET A 103 8.13 -22.14 15.07
N VAL A 104 8.60 -20.93 14.76
CA VAL A 104 8.26 -20.21 13.54
C VAL A 104 9.45 -20.25 12.58
N THR A 105 9.19 -20.63 11.33
CA THR A 105 10.19 -20.67 10.26
C THR A 105 9.70 -19.82 9.10
N ALA A 106 10.51 -18.82 8.72
CA ALA A 106 10.24 -18.03 7.52
C ALA A 106 10.54 -18.85 6.26
N ILE A 107 9.71 -18.70 5.24
CA ILE A 107 9.97 -19.32 3.94
C ILE A 107 11.05 -18.51 3.22
N SER A 108 12.14 -19.19 2.85
CA SER A 108 13.24 -18.61 2.07
C SER A 108 13.00 -18.73 0.57
N GLY A 109 13.68 -17.89 -0.22
CA GLY A 109 13.62 -17.93 -1.69
C GLY A 109 12.51 -17.09 -2.30
N LEU A 110 11.74 -16.35 -1.51
CA LEU A 110 10.79 -15.36 -2.03
C LEU A 110 11.52 -14.11 -2.53
N PRO A 111 11.08 -13.49 -3.63
CA PRO A 111 11.59 -12.20 -4.07
C PRO A 111 11.36 -11.12 -3.00
N GLU A 112 12.22 -10.10 -2.96
CA GLU A 112 12.14 -8.99 -2.00
C GLU A 112 10.77 -8.28 -2.00
N LYS A 113 10.14 -8.15 -3.17
CA LYS A 113 8.80 -7.57 -3.35
C LYS A 113 7.79 -8.65 -3.79
N ALA A 114 7.77 -9.78 -3.09
CA ALA A 114 6.85 -10.87 -3.43
C ALA A 114 5.39 -10.41 -3.33
N ARG A 115 4.60 -10.78 -4.34
CA ARG A 115 3.15 -10.62 -4.37
C ARG A 115 2.53 -12.00 -4.45
N ILE A 116 2.02 -12.47 -3.33
CA ILE A 116 1.53 -13.84 -3.19
C ILE A 116 0.01 -13.80 -3.14
N ALA A 117 -0.62 -14.62 -3.96
CA ALA A 117 -2.06 -14.81 -3.97
C ALA A 117 -2.38 -16.30 -4.18
N ASN A 118 -3.58 -16.72 -3.82
CA ASN A 118 -4.10 -18.08 -4.06
C ASN A 118 -3.20 -19.17 -3.49
N PHE A 119 -2.84 -19.04 -2.22
CA PHE A 119 -2.08 -20.06 -1.50
C PHE A 119 -3.02 -21.05 -0.82
N GLY A 120 -2.55 -22.27 -0.63
CA GLY A 120 -3.24 -23.36 0.08
C GLY A 120 -2.24 -24.42 0.52
N TRP A 121 -2.74 -25.38 1.27
CA TRP A 121 -1.99 -26.62 1.56
C TRP A 121 -2.15 -27.60 0.41
#